data_35dd58422eb4830284e698493c334f48
#
_entry.id   35dd58422eb4830284e698493c334f48
#
_cell.length_a   1.000
_cell.length_b   1.000
_cell.length_c   1.000
_cell.angle_alpha   90.00
_cell.angle_beta   90.00
_cell.angle_gamma   90.00
#
_symmetry.space_group_name_H-M   'P 1'
#
loop_
_entity.id
_entity.type
_entity.pdbx_description
1 polymer ?
#
loop_
_entity_poly.entity_id
_entity_poly.type
_entity_poly.pdbx_seq_one_letter_code
_entity_poly.pdbx_strand_id
1 'polypeptide(L)'
;MKIHTVALVAALCFSSQAFAEVSLTTGAGYANMAKELAKAFSATSGNKVTENFGGNIGQMMAQIANGNGANVVISDEGTLKSLKTPVQLTDIHSLGNTPLVFIWKKGLNLKGVSDLGTDKVKQFAYPDPKAAIYGRAAQQYLDNLGPNTVTKDKVMKIASVPQVTAYVVKGEVDAGFVNRTATRANKEKIGGSEELTKGYAPIHMIAAVVGHLFGVVAGEG
;
A
#
# COMPACT_ATOMS: atom_id res chain seq x y z
N MET A 1 -36.27 50.50 -49.15
CA MET A 1 -35.09 50.51 -48.29
C MET A 1 -35.21 49.30 -47.33
N LYS A 2 -34.51 48.16 -47.61
CA LYS A 2 -34.62 46.91 -46.83
C LYS A 2 -33.43 46.84 -45.94
N ILE A 3 -33.63 46.85 -44.63
CA ILE A 3 -32.59 46.71 -43.60
C ILE A 3 -32.43 45.23 -43.33
N HIS A 4 -31.27 44.69 -43.64
CA HIS A 4 -30.89 43.30 -43.34
C HIS A 4 -30.31 43.24 -41.94
N THR A 5 -31.04 42.62 -41.02
CA THR A 5 -30.57 42.34 -39.68
C THR A 5 -29.65 41.07 -39.71
N VAL A 6 -28.36 41.26 -39.54
CA VAL A 6 -27.39 40.16 -39.40
C VAL A 6 -27.41 39.72 -37.92
N ALA A 7 -28.00 38.58 -37.68
CA ALA A 7 -27.93 37.94 -36.35
C ALA A 7 -26.59 37.23 -36.21
N LEU A 8 -25.68 37.77 -35.36
CA LEU A 8 -24.40 37.15 -34.97
C LEU A 8 -24.70 36.10 -33.92
N VAL A 9 -24.73 34.81 -34.31
CA VAL A 9 -24.81 33.69 -33.39
C VAL A 9 -23.40 33.47 -32.86
N ALA A 10 -23.13 33.96 -31.65
CA ALA A 10 -21.93 33.60 -30.88
C ALA A 10 -22.08 32.16 -30.38
N ALA A 11 -21.49 31.20 -31.08
CA ALA A 11 -21.34 29.84 -30.62
C ALA A 11 -20.33 29.84 -29.45
N LEU A 12 -20.84 29.81 -28.23
CA LEU A 12 -20.04 29.54 -27.04
C LEU A 12 -19.56 28.06 -27.11
N CYS A 13 -18.34 27.87 -27.61
CA CYS A 13 -17.66 26.62 -27.47
C CYS A 13 -17.35 26.40 -25.98
N PHE A 14 -18.28 25.77 -25.29
CA PHE A 14 -17.91 25.12 -24.01
C PHE A 14 -16.95 23.98 -24.34
N SER A 15 -15.66 24.28 -24.30
CA SER A 15 -14.65 23.22 -24.18
C SER A 15 -14.89 22.51 -22.86
N SER A 16 -15.64 21.42 -22.90
CA SER A 16 -15.66 20.45 -21.79
C SER A 16 -14.21 20.00 -21.59
N GLN A 17 -13.57 20.51 -20.57
CA GLN A 17 -12.32 19.93 -20.12
C GLN A 17 -12.67 18.49 -19.70
N ALA A 18 -12.31 17.54 -20.53
CA ALA A 18 -12.33 16.14 -20.16
C ALA A 18 -11.33 15.97 -19.01
N PHE A 19 -11.83 16.00 -17.79
CA PHE A 19 -11.02 15.64 -16.64
C PHE A 19 -10.61 14.18 -16.83
N ALA A 20 -9.33 13.93 -16.97
CA ALA A 20 -8.82 12.57 -17.04
C ALA A 20 -9.18 11.86 -15.73
N GLU A 21 -9.91 10.76 -15.86
CA GLU A 21 -10.24 9.94 -14.70
C GLU A 21 -8.96 9.28 -14.17
N VAL A 22 -8.58 9.60 -12.94
CA VAL A 22 -7.44 8.99 -12.25
C VAL A 22 -7.96 7.80 -11.44
N SER A 23 -7.51 6.61 -11.79
CA SER A 23 -7.80 5.38 -11.06
C SER A 23 -6.52 4.88 -10.41
N LEU A 24 -6.52 4.83 -9.07
CA LEU A 24 -5.36 4.49 -8.26
C LEU A 24 -5.51 3.12 -7.62
N THR A 25 -4.48 2.29 -7.73
CA THR A 25 -4.44 0.99 -7.04
C THR A 25 -3.23 0.85 -6.12
N THR A 26 -3.40 0.02 -5.09
CA THR A 26 -2.34 -0.39 -4.18
C THR A 26 -2.74 -1.65 -3.41
N GLY A 27 -1.76 -2.35 -2.85
CA GLY A 27 -1.99 -3.45 -1.92
C GLY A 27 -2.53 -2.96 -0.55
N ALA A 28 -3.21 -3.85 0.18
CA ALA A 28 -3.87 -3.54 1.46
C ALA A 28 -2.95 -2.86 2.50
N GLY A 29 -1.64 -3.18 2.49
CA GLY A 29 -0.66 -2.59 3.41
C GLY A 29 -0.44 -1.09 3.20
N TYR A 30 -0.77 -0.55 2.03
CA TYR A 30 -0.53 0.86 1.67
C TYR A 30 -1.82 1.66 1.49
N ALA A 31 -2.98 1.04 1.63
CA ALA A 31 -4.28 1.65 1.34
C ALA A 31 -4.49 2.99 2.07
N ASN A 32 -4.14 3.09 3.36
CA ASN A 32 -4.28 4.33 4.11
C ASN A 32 -3.40 5.46 3.58
N MET A 33 -2.16 5.16 3.19
CA MET A 33 -1.27 6.16 2.58
C MET A 33 -1.81 6.60 1.22
N ALA A 34 -2.24 5.65 0.38
CA ALA A 34 -2.78 5.94 -0.95
C ALA A 34 -4.07 6.80 -0.87
N LYS A 35 -4.94 6.56 0.11
CA LYS A 35 -6.12 7.41 0.38
C LYS A 35 -5.76 8.85 0.69
N GLU A 36 -4.78 9.07 1.56
CA GLU A 36 -4.35 10.44 1.88
C GLU A 36 -3.73 11.15 0.67
N LEU A 37 -2.96 10.42 -0.15
CA LEU A 37 -2.40 10.96 -1.40
C LEU A 37 -3.51 11.29 -2.41
N ALA A 38 -4.49 10.39 -2.61
CA ALA A 38 -5.64 10.60 -3.49
C ALA A 38 -6.45 11.82 -3.06
N LYS A 39 -6.71 11.96 -1.76
CA LYS A 39 -7.41 13.12 -1.18
C LYS A 39 -6.64 14.43 -1.41
N ALA A 40 -5.34 14.44 -1.15
CA ALA A 40 -4.50 15.62 -1.36
C ALA A 40 -4.45 16.00 -2.86
N PHE A 41 -4.30 15.03 -3.75
CA PHE A 41 -4.32 15.26 -5.20
C PHE A 41 -5.66 15.82 -5.66
N SER A 42 -6.78 15.24 -5.22
CA SER A 42 -8.12 15.73 -5.58
C SER A 42 -8.36 17.17 -5.10
N ALA A 43 -7.89 17.50 -3.90
CA ALA A 43 -8.01 18.84 -3.34
C ALA A 43 -7.21 19.91 -4.12
N THR A 44 -6.07 19.54 -4.69
CA THR A 44 -5.18 20.47 -5.41
C THR A 44 -5.47 20.55 -6.90
N SER A 45 -5.87 19.44 -7.54
CA SER A 45 -6.08 19.35 -8.99
C SER A 45 -7.53 19.54 -9.42
N GLY A 46 -8.49 19.38 -8.49
CA GLY A 46 -9.92 19.30 -8.82
C GLY A 46 -10.34 17.96 -9.45
N ASN A 47 -9.39 17.06 -9.74
CA ASN A 47 -9.68 15.77 -10.35
C ASN A 47 -10.15 14.75 -9.32
N LYS A 48 -11.15 13.95 -9.68
CA LYS A 48 -11.59 12.82 -8.85
C LYS A 48 -10.64 11.65 -9.02
N VAL A 49 -10.29 10.99 -7.92
CA VAL A 49 -9.53 9.74 -7.91
C VAL A 49 -10.46 8.59 -7.58
N THR A 50 -10.54 7.60 -8.46
CA THR A 50 -11.21 6.32 -8.20
C THR A 50 -10.23 5.40 -7.48
N GLU A 51 -10.59 4.96 -6.27
CA GLU A 51 -9.74 4.14 -5.41
C GLU A 51 -10.03 2.65 -5.61
N ASN A 52 -9.00 1.88 -5.95
CA ASN A 52 -9.06 0.44 -6.20
C ASN A 52 -8.09 -0.29 -5.27
N PHE A 53 -8.41 -0.29 -3.97
CA PHE A 53 -7.53 -0.82 -2.93
C PHE A 53 -8.03 -2.17 -2.41
N GLY A 54 -7.11 -3.12 -2.28
CA GLY A 54 -7.45 -4.40 -1.66
C GLY A 54 -6.54 -5.55 -2.12
N GLY A 55 -6.61 -6.67 -1.39
CA GLY A 55 -5.81 -7.83 -1.72
C GLY A 55 -4.30 -7.59 -1.67
N ASN A 56 -3.54 -8.40 -2.38
CA ASN A 56 -2.11 -8.19 -2.59
C ASN A 56 -1.86 -7.52 -3.94
N ILE A 57 -0.70 -6.88 -4.07
CA ILE A 57 -0.36 -6.13 -5.28
C ILE A 57 -0.30 -7.01 -6.54
N GLY A 58 0.07 -8.28 -6.41
CA GLY A 58 0.09 -9.22 -7.53
C GLY A 58 -1.31 -9.43 -8.14
N GLN A 59 -2.34 -9.53 -7.29
CA GLN A 59 -3.74 -9.60 -7.74
C GLN A 59 -4.16 -8.32 -8.45
N MET A 60 -3.77 -7.15 -7.91
CA MET A 60 -4.07 -5.86 -8.55
C MET A 60 -3.41 -5.75 -9.93
N MET A 61 -2.14 -6.14 -10.04
CA MET A 61 -1.42 -6.13 -11.31
C MET A 61 -2.02 -7.11 -12.33
N ALA A 62 -2.53 -8.26 -11.88
CA ALA A 62 -3.24 -9.21 -12.76
C ALA A 62 -4.56 -8.62 -13.27
N GLN A 63 -5.31 -7.88 -12.45
CA GLN A 63 -6.52 -7.18 -12.90
C GLN A 63 -6.19 -6.12 -13.97
N ILE A 64 -5.13 -5.34 -13.77
CA ILE A 64 -4.65 -4.37 -14.78
C ILE A 64 -4.30 -5.08 -16.09
N ALA A 65 -3.57 -6.20 -16.02
CA ALA A 65 -3.20 -6.99 -17.18
C ALA A 65 -4.40 -7.49 -18.00
N ASN A 66 -5.54 -7.70 -17.35
CA ASN A 66 -6.81 -8.13 -17.95
C ASN A 66 -7.71 -6.94 -18.39
N GLY A 67 -7.18 -5.72 -18.42
CA GLY A 67 -7.93 -4.53 -18.82
C GLY A 67 -8.87 -3.96 -17.74
N ASN A 68 -8.86 -4.54 -16.54
CA ASN A 68 -9.65 -4.07 -15.41
C ASN A 68 -8.70 -3.44 -14.40
N GLY A 69 -8.64 -2.14 -14.33
CA GLY A 69 -7.76 -1.65 -13.32
C GLY A 69 -7.48 -0.17 -13.34
N ALA A 70 -6.48 0.17 -12.60
CA ALA A 70 -6.04 1.51 -12.38
C ALA A 70 -5.01 1.94 -13.43
N ASN A 71 -4.93 3.24 -13.64
CA ASN A 71 -3.89 3.86 -14.45
C ASN A 71 -2.71 4.39 -13.61
N VAL A 72 -2.81 4.34 -12.28
CA VAL A 72 -1.71 4.64 -11.35
C VAL A 72 -1.60 3.53 -10.32
N VAL A 73 -0.36 3.09 -10.05
CA VAL A 73 -0.06 2.10 -9.02
C VAL A 73 0.90 2.67 -7.98
N ILE A 74 0.62 2.40 -6.70
CA ILE A 74 1.53 2.66 -5.60
C ILE A 74 1.90 1.34 -4.95
N SER A 75 3.19 1.05 -4.85
CA SER A 75 3.70 -0.14 -4.16
C SER A 75 5.18 0.00 -3.83
N ASP A 76 5.74 -1.00 -3.18
CA ASP A 76 7.19 -1.09 -3.06
C ASP A 76 7.83 -1.57 -4.37
N GLU A 77 8.94 -0.95 -4.70
CA GLU A 77 9.66 -1.20 -5.95
C GLU A 77 10.12 -2.66 -6.07
N GLY A 78 10.59 -3.24 -4.96
CA GLY A 78 11.08 -4.62 -4.94
C GLY A 78 10.00 -5.64 -5.28
N THR A 79 8.78 -5.46 -4.77
CA THR A 79 7.64 -6.32 -5.12
C THR A 79 7.27 -6.14 -6.59
N LEU A 80 7.13 -4.91 -7.08
CA LEU A 80 6.77 -4.67 -8.48
C LEU A 80 7.78 -5.28 -9.46
N LYS A 81 9.09 -5.17 -9.18
CA LYS A 81 10.16 -5.78 -9.98
C LYS A 81 10.12 -7.32 -9.95
N SER A 82 9.66 -7.91 -8.86
CA SER A 82 9.59 -9.38 -8.72
C SER A 82 8.37 -10.01 -9.38
N LEU A 83 7.35 -9.21 -9.70
CA LEU A 83 6.13 -9.69 -10.34
C LEU A 83 6.39 -9.98 -11.82
N LYS A 84 6.04 -11.21 -12.25
CA LYS A 84 5.97 -11.56 -13.65
C LYS A 84 4.64 -11.08 -14.22
N THR A 85 4.61 -9.85 -14.72
CA THR A 85 3.41 -9.21 -15.29
C THR A 85 3.73 -8.61 -16.65
N PRO A 86 2.82 -8.66 -17.64
CA PRO A 86 2.97 -7.93 -18.89
C PRO A 86 2.73 -6.42 -18.76
N VAL A 87 2.29 -5.96 -17.61
CA VAL A 87 2.00 -4.54 -17.35
C VAL A 87 3.30 -3.75 -17.35
N GLN A 88 3.38 -2.76 -18.24
CA GLN A 88 4.48 -1.81 -18.24
C GLN A 88 4.18 -0.64 -17.31
N LEU A 89 5.18 -0.26 -16.54
CA LEU A 89 5.11 0.90 -15.65
C LEU A 89 6.00 2.01 -16.21
N THR A 90 5.43 3.19 -16.31
CA THR A 90 6.10 4.40 -16.78
C THR A 90 6.01 5.50 -15.70
N ASP A 91 6.70 6.61 -15.91
CA ASP A 91 6.67 7.77 -15.00
C ASP A 91 6.81 7.36 -13.53
N ILE A 92 7.88 6.63 -13.25
CA ILE A 92 8.13 6.08 -11.92
C ILE A 92 8.68 7.18 -11.00
N HIS A 93 7.94 7.47 -9.93
CA HIS A 93 8.30 8.46 -8.93
C HIS A 93 8.57 7.81 -7.58
N SER A 94 9.71 8.16 -6.98
CA SER A 94 10.04 7.76 -5.60
C SER A 94 9.15 8.47 -4.59
N LEU A 95 8.55 7.70 -3.68
CA LEU A 95 7.82 8.20 -2.51
C LEU A 95 8.65 8.09 -1.22
N GLY A 96 9.90 7.60 -1.33
CA GLY A 96 10.81 7.40 -0.21
C GLY A 96 10.71 6.02 0.43
N ASN A 97 11.40 5.86 1.56
CA ASN A 97 11.44 4.60 2.29
C ASN A 97 10.40 4.58 3.43
N THR A 98 9.85 3.40 3.68
CA THR A 98 8.95 3.18 4.81
C THR A 98 9.55 2.13 5.76
N PRO A 99 9.50 2.36 7.09
CA PRO A 99 10.05 1.40 8.04
C PRO A 99 9.10 0.25 8.32
N LEU A 100 9.67 -0.88 8.72
CA LEU A 100 8.99 -1.89 9.51
C LEU A 100 8.77 -1.34 10.92
N VAL A 101 7.60 -1.56 11.51
CA VAL A 101 7.29 -1.10 12.87
C VAL A 101 6.86 -2.28 13.71
N PHE A 102 7.47 -2.41 14.88
CA PHE A 102 7.04 -3.31 15.93
C PHE A 102 6.06 -2.60 16.84
N ILE A 103 4.87 -3.17 17.06
CA ILE A 103 3.83 -2.62 17.95
C ILE A 103 3.45 -3.65 19.00
N TRP A 104 2.91 -3.18 20.13
CA TRP A 104 2.41 -4.07 21.18
C TRP A 104 1.10 -3.58 21.78
N LYS A 105 0.34 -4.50 22.40
CA LYS A 105 -0.97 -4.25 22.95
C LYS A 105 -0.93 -3.32 24.18
N LYS A 106 -2.02 -2.64 24.46
CA LYS A 106 -2.19 -1.86 25.72
C LYS A 106 -2.01 -2.75 26.94
N GLY A 107 -1.44 -2.15 28.00
CA GLY A 107 -1.19 -2.84 29.26
C GLY A 107 0.09 -3.67 29.28
N LEU A 108 0.77 -3.84 28.14
CA LEU A 108 2.06 -4.50 28.05
C LEU A 108 3.18 -3.46 28.05
N ASN A 109 4.08 -3.54 29.04
CA ASN A 109 5.22 -2.63 29.15
C ASN A 109 6.47 -3.24 28.53
N LEU A 110 6.69 -2.98 27.22
CA LEU A 110 7.89 -3.40 26.51
C LEU A 110 8.83 -2.21 26.32
N LYS A 111 10.13 -2.50 26.31
CA LYS A 111 11.17 -1.55 25.91
C LYS A 111 11.26 -1.41 24.39
N GLY A 112 10.74 -2.38 23.64
CA GLY A 112 10.77 -2.46 22.20
C GLY A 112 10.90 -3.90 21.72
N VAL A 113 11.38 -4.08 20.48
CA VAL A 113 11.58 -5.38 19.85
C VAL A 113 12.61 -6.25 20.59
N SER A 114 13.50 -5.67 21.38
CA SER A 114 14.45 -6.41 22.24
C SER A 114 13.76 -7.31 23.27
N ASP A 115 12.52 -7.00 23.64
CA ASP A 115 11.72 -7.83 24.55
C ASP A 115 11.03 -9.03 23.85
N LEU A 116 11.11 -9.12 22.51
CA LEU A 116 10.40 -10.13 21.71
C LEU A 116 10.76 -11.57 22.09
N GLY A 117 12.02 -11.83 22.42
CA GLY A 117 12.50 -13.15 22.85
C GLY A 117 12.22 -13.49 24.31
N THR A 118 11.70 -12.54 25.11
CA THR A 118 11.47 -12.73 26.54
C THR A 118 10.08 -13.31 26.83
N ASP A 119 9.81 -13.68 28.09
CA ASP A 119 8.51 -14.17 28.54
C ASP A 119 7.43 -13.08 28.60
N LYS A 120 7.80 -11.81 28.40
CA LYS A 120 6.85 -10.70 28.28
C LYS A 120 5.99 -10.81 27.02
N VAL A 121 6.54 -11.37 25.93
CA VAL A 121 5.85 -11.61 24.67
C VAL A 121 5.61 -13.12 24.53
N LYS A 122 4.38 -13.55 24.73
CA LYS A 122 3.97 -14.95 24.59
C LYS A 122 3.64 -15.27 23.14
N GLN A 123 2.98 -14.35 22.44
CA GLN A 123 2.59 -14.50 21.04
C GLN A 123 2.69 -13.20 20.30
N PHE A 124 3.21 -13.23 19.07
CA PHE A 124 3.24 -12.07 18.19
C PHE A 124 2.90 -12.47 16.75
N ALA A 125 2.46 -11.47 15.98
CA ALA A 125 2.02 -11.68 14.62
C ALA A 125 2.79 -10.84 13.61
N TYR A 126 2.87 -11.33 12.38
CA TYR A 126 3.29 -10.54 11.21
C TYR A 126 2.58 -11.03 9.95
N PRO A 127 2.48 -10.18 8.89
CA PRO A 127 1.82 -10.58 7.65
C PRO A 127 2.54 -11.76 6.98
N ASP A 128 1.80 -12.59 6.23
CA ASP A 128 2.41 -13.70 5.49
C ASP A 128 3.49 -13.17 4.53
N PRO A 129 4.76 -13.62 4.66
CA PRO A 129 5.87 -13.15 3.83
C PRO A 129 5.73 -13.52 2.35
N LYS A 130 4.89 -14.50 2.01
CA LYS A 130 4.59 -14.86 0.61
C LYS A 130 3.69 -13.83 -0.07
N ALA A 131 2.84 -13.14 0.70
CA ALA A 131 1.81 -12.25 0.18
C ALA A 131 2.08 -10.76 0.44
N ALA A 132 2.90 -10.41 1.44
CA ALA A 132 3.04 -9.04 1.92
C ALA A 132 4.50 -8.63 2.13
N ILE A 133 4.86 -7.42 1.68
CA ILE A 133 6.22 -6.86 1.84
C ILE A 133 6.61 -6.71 3.31
N TYR A 134 5.70 -6.25 4.17
CA TYR A 134 5.97 -6.14 5.61
C TYR A 134 6.13 -7.51 6.28
N GLY A 135 5.52 -8.56 5.72
CA GLY A 135 5.77 -9.94 6.13
C GLY A 135 7.18 -10.41 5.75
N ARG A 136 7.63 -10.10 4.52
CA ARG A 136 9.02 -10.38 4.08
C ARG A 136 10.02 -9.62 4.93
N ALA A 137 9.79 -8.34 5.18
CA ALA A 137 10.65 -7.52 6.02
C ALA A 137 10.73 -8.05 7.47
N ALA A 138 9.58 -8.42 8.05
CA ALA A 138 9.52 -9.02 9.38
C ALA A 138 10.27 -10.37 9.44
N GLN A 139 10.08 -11.23 8.45
CA GLN A 139 10.80 -12.51 8.37
C GLN A 139 12.31 -12.29 8.28
N GLN A 140 12.78 -11.40 7.40
CA GLN A 140 14.21 -11.05 7.28
C GLN A 140 14.76 -10.49 8.57
N TYR A 141 14.01 -9.62 9.25
CA TYR A 141 14.38 -9.06 10.54
C TYR A 141 14.56 -10.17 11.59
N LEU A 142 13.59 -11.08 11.68
CA LEU A 142 13.64 -12.20 12.62
C LEU A 142 14.78 -13.17 12.32
N ASP A 143 15.02 -13.47 11.04
CA ASP A 143 16.13 -14.34 10.61
C ASP A 143 17.49 -13.73 11.00
N ASN A 144 17.62 -12.40 10.92
CA ASN A 144 18.84 -11.67 11.32
C ASN A 144 19.02 -11.55 12.84
N LEU A 145 17.97 -11.73 13.65
CA LEU A 145 18.12 -11.84 15.10
C LEU A 145 18.76 -13.18 15.55
N GLY A 146 18.78 -14.16 14.65
CA GLY A 146 19.31 -15.48 14.90
C GLY A 146 18.26 -16.51 15.35
N PRO A 147 18.54 -17.80 15.14
CA PRO A 147 17.56 -18.89 15.24
C PRO A 147 17.02 -19.14 16.65
N ASN A 148 17.75 -18.71 17.68
CA ASN A 148 17.40 -18.97 19.09
C ASN A 148 16.73 -17.78 19.77
N THR A 149 16.52 -16.66 19.05
CA THR A 149 15.95 -15.45 19.65
C THR A 149 14.44 -15.57 19.85
N VAL A 150 13.77 -16.27 18.95
CA VAL A 150 12.32 -16.44 18.98
C VAL A 150 11.94 -17.87 18.65
N THR A 151 11.13 -18.48 19.50
CA THR A 151 10.60 -19.84 19.27
C THR A 151 9.42 -19.82 18.31
N LYS A 152 9.27 -20.85 17.48
CA LYS A 152 8.27 -20.92 16.41
C LYS A 152 6.82 -20.91 16.93
N ASP A 153 6.61 -21.40 18.15
CA ASP A 153 5.31 -21.44 18.83
C ASP A 153 4.78 -20.05 19.20
N LYS A 154 5.64 -19.04 19.31
CA LYS A 154 5.27 -17.66 19.55
C LYS A 154 4.77 -16.92 18.30
N VAL A 155 4.97 -17.49 17.11
CA VAL A 155 4.79 -16.80 15.82
C VAL A 155 3.43 -17.10 15.20
N MET A 156 2.67 -16.07 14.89
CA MET A 156 1.44 -16.16 14.09
C MET A 156 1.63 -15.41 12.76
N LYS A 157 1.47 -16.12 11.63
CA LYS A 157 1.44 -15.52 10.29
C LYS A 157 0.00 -15.22 9.90
N ILE A 158 -0.28 -13.98 9.56
CA ILE A 158 -1.62 -13.46 9.27
C ILE A 158 -1.63 -12.84 7.87
N ALA A 159 -2.78 -12.79 7.19
CA ALA A 159 -2.81 -12.42 5.78
C ALA A 159 -2.33 -10.99 5.49
N SER A 160 -2.54 -10.02 6.40
CA SER A 160 -2.29 -8.60 6.09
C SER A 160 -1.92 -7.74 7.29
N VAL A 161 -1.28 -6.58 7.04
CA VAL A 161 -0.99 -5.56 8.05
C VAL A 161 -2.25 -5.10 8.82
N PRO A 162 -3.39 -4.79 8.18
CA PRO A 162 -4.60 -4.44 8.91
C PRO A 162 -5.05 -5.50 9.91
N GLN A 163 -4.96 -6.78 9.55
CA GLN A 163 -5.33 -7.88 10.45
C GLN A 163 -4.36 -8.03 11.61
N VAL A 164 -3.04 -7.94 11.38
CA VAL A 164 -2.04 -7.93 12.46
C VAL A 164 -2.35 -6.79 13.43
N THR A 165 -2.60 -5.59 12.91
CA THR A 165 -2.94 -4.42 13.73
C THR A 165 -4.20 -4.68 14.57
N ALA A 166 -5.25 -5.25 13.98
CA ALA A 166 -6.49 -5.57 14.67
C ALA A 166 -6.27 -6.58 15.81
N TYR A 167 -5.46 -7.61 15.60
CA TYR A 167 -5.14 -8.61 16.62
C TYR A 167 -4.40 -8.03 17.81
N VAL A 168 -3.41 -7.14 17.55
CA VAL A 168 -2.70 -6.43 18.62
C VAL A 168 -3.65 -5.50 19.39
N VAL A 169 -4.47 -4.72 18.68
CA VAL A 169 -5.43 -3.78 19.32
C VAL A 169 -6.46 -4.50 20.18
N LYS A 170 -6.92 -5.66 19.74
CA LYS A 170 -7.87 -6.50 20.50
C LYS A 170 -7.21 -7.30 21.63
N GLY A 171 -5.87 -7.37 21.65
CA GLY A 171 -5.11 -8.15 22.62
C GLY A 171 -5.07 -9.66 22.32
N GLU A 172 -5.48 -10.08 21.11
CA GLU A 172 -5.42 -11.47 20.66
C GLU A 172 -3.98 -11.98 20.51
N VAL A 173 -3.04 -11.06 20.23
CA VAL A 173 -1.60 -11.27 20.34
C VAL A 173 -0.96 -10.15 21.16
N ASP A 174 0.22 -10.41 21.71
CA ASP A 174 0.93 -9.44 22.55
C ASP A 174 1.56 -8.33 21.73
N ALA A 175 2.08 -8.66 20.54
CA ALA A 175 2.80 -7.75 19.68
C ALA A 175 2.64 -8.11 18.20
N GLY A 176 3.14 -7.24 17.31
CA GLY A 176 3.12 -7.53 15.89
C GLY A 176 4.00 -6.59 15.07
N PHE A 177 4.34 -7.04 13.85
CA PHE A 177 5.06 -6.23 12.88
C PHE A 177 4.09 -5.66 11.86
N VAL A 178 4.12 -4.35 11.69
CA VAL A 178 3.21 -3.58 10.85
C VAL A 178 3.97 -2.46 10.13
N ASN A 179 3.26 -1.50 9.56
CA ASN A 179 3.84 -0.31 8.96
C ASN A 179 3.56 0.97 9.78
N ARG A 180 4.28 2.05 9.45
CA ARG A 180 4.13 3.35 10.10
C ARG A 180 2.71 3.90 10.01
N THR A 181 2.03 3.72 8.87
CA THR A 181 0.69 4.25 8.64
C THR A 181 -0.34 3.58 9.55
N ALA A 182 -0.30 2.24 9.66
CA ALA A 182 -1.16 1.49 10.58
C ALA A 182 -0.89 1.87 12.04
N THR A 183 0.40 2.05 12.40
CA THR A 183 0.81 2.49 13.74
C THR A 183 0.23 3.87 14.08
N ARG A 184 0.37 4.85 13.20
CA ARG A 184 -0.17 6.21 13.39
C ARG A 184 -1.69 6.22 13.54
N ALA A 185 -2.39 5.48 12.68
CA ALA A 185 -3.85 5.39 12.72
C ALA A 185 -4.39 4.71 14.00
N ASN A 186 -3.55 3.95 14.71
CA ASN A 186 -3.96 3.22 15.91
C ASN A 186 -3.16 3.63 17.17
N LYS A 187 -2.47 4.77 17.15
CA LYS A 187 -1.58 5.22 18.21
C LYS A 187 -2.24 5.15 19.61
N GLU A 188 -3.48 5.59 19.70
CA GLU A 188 -4.23 5.60 20.97
C GLU A 188 -4.76 4.22 21.39
N LYS A 189 -4.67 3.22 20.53
CA LYS A 189 -5.22 1.86 20.74
C LYS A 189 -4.16 0.81 21.07
N ILE A 190 -2.87 1.13 20.87
CA ILE A 190 -1.73 0.27 21.16
C ILE A 190 -1.01 0.70 22.43
N GLY A 191 -0.19 -0.20 23.00
CA GLY A 191 0.62 0.09 24.18
C GLY A 191 1.89 0.84 23.87
N GLY A 192 2.40 0.68 22.65
CA GLY A 192 3.56 1.40 22.16
C GLY A 192 4.05 0.85 20.82
N SER A 193 5.11 1.46 20.29
CA SER A 193 5.70 1.09 19.01
C SER A 193 7.18 1.44 18.92
N GLU A 194 7.91 0.70 18.10
CA GLU A 194 9.30 0.96 17.72
C GLU A 194 9.46 0.85 16.21
N GLU A 195 10.03 1.87 15.57
CA GLU A 195 10.38 1.83 14.16
C GLU A 195 11.73 1.14 13.97
N LEU A 196 11.75 0.13 13.09
CA LEU A 196 12.94 -0.64 12.78
C LEU A 196 13.49 -0.17 11.43
N THR A 197 14.76 0.24 11.42
CA THR A 197 15.42 0.80 10.22
C THR A 197 16.52 -0.10 9.67
N LYS A 198 16.81 -1.22 10.33
CA LYS A 198 17.89 -2.16 10.02
C LYS A 198 17.40 -3.61 10.17
N GLY A 199 18.16 -4.57 9.63
CA GLY A 199 17.87 -5.99 9.77
C GLY A 199 16.92 -6.54 8.71
N TYR A 200 16.58 -5.77 7.68
CA TYR A 200 15.80 -6.21 6.52
C TYR A 200 16.13 -5.32 5.31
N ALA A 201 15.79 -5.77 4.10
CA ALA A 201 15.96 -4.98 2.89
C ALA A 201 15.08 -3.72 2.93
N PRO A 202 15.60 -2.54 2.57
CA PRO A 202 14.83 -1.30 2.58
C PRO A 202 13.53 -1.42 1.76
N ILE A 203 12.43 -0.93 2.32
CA ILE A 203 11.13 -0.89 1.63
C ILE A 203 11.02 0.45 0.94
N HIS A 204 11.39 0.48 -0.36
CA HIS A 204 11.35 1.68 -1.18
C HIS A 204 10.00 1.79 -1.88
N MET A 205 9.25 2.85 -1.57
CA MET A 205 7.92 3.10 -2.13
C MET A 205 8.00 3.91 -3.41
N ILE A 206 7.24 3.52 -4.41
CA ILE A 206 7.09 4.24 -5.67
C ILE A 206 5.62 4.42 -6.04
N ALA A 207 5.36 5.48 -6.81
CA ALA A 207 4.16 5.63 -7.61
C ALA A 207 4.56 5.51 -9.09
N ALA A 208 3.77 4.85 -9.89
CA ALA A 208 4.03 4.67 -11.31
C ALA A 208 2.73 4.74 -12.12
N VAL A 209 2.83 5.25 -13.34
CA VAL A 209 1.74 5.24 -14.31
C VAL A 209 1.73 3.90 -15.03
N VAL A 210 0.56 3.33 -15.22
CA VAL A 210 0.36 2.13 -16.01
C VAL A 210 0.41 2.51 -17.49
N GLY A 211 1.43 2.06 -18.20
CA GLY A 211 1.55 2.22 -19.65
C GLY A 211 0.49 1.39 -20.39
N HIS A 212 0.20 1.77 -21.62
CA HIS A 212 -0.70 0.99 -22.46
C HIS A 212 -0.15 -0.41 -22.68
N LEU A 213 -1.00 -1.42 -22.50
CA LEU A 213 -0.69 -2.80 -22.92
C LEU A 213 -0.64 -2.83 -24.44
N PHE A 214 0.55 -2.81 -25.03
CA PHE A 214 0.70 -3.11 -26.43
C PHE A 214 0.42 -4.61 -26.61
N GLY A 215 -0.72 -4.97 -27.22
CA GLY A 215 -0.93 -6.31 -27.71
C GLY A 215 -2.21 -7.05 -27.31
N VAL A 216 -3.34 -6.39 -27.13
CA VAL A 216 -4.63 -7.03 -27.43
C VAL A 216 -5.06 -6.53 -28.80
N VAL A 217 -4.46 -7.13 -29.84
CA VAL A 217 -5.08 -7.10 -31.18
C VAL A 217 -6.37 -7.88 -31.00
N ALA A 218 -7.52 -7.17 -31.09
CA ALA A 218 -8.79 -7.81 -31.29
C ALA A 218 -8.64 -8.71 -32.54
N GLY A 219 -8.61 -10.01 -32.32
CA GLY A 219 -8.70 -10.97 -33.41
C GLY A 219 -10.03 -10.75 -34.09
N GLU A 220 -9.97 -10.23 -35.29
CA GLU A 220 -11.06 -10.32 -36.27
C GLU A 220 -11.29 -11.81 -36.55
N GLY A 221 -12.50 -12.26 -36.28
CA GLY A 221 -13.06 -13.54 -36.62
C GLY A 221 -14.50 -13.36 -36.96
#